data_5f1a5423b896efcea09fa746ceffd837
#
_entry.id   5f1a5423b896efcea09fa746ceffd837
#
_cell.length_a   1.000
_cell.length_b   1.000
_cell.length_c   1.000
_cell.angle_alpha   90.00
_cell.angle_beta   90.00
_cell.angle_gamma   90.00
#
_symmetry.space_group_name_H-M   'P 1'
#
loop_
_entity.id
_entity.type
_entity.pdbx_description
1 polymer ?
#
loop_
_entity_poly.entity_id
_entity_poly.type
_entity_poly.pdbx_seq_one_letter_code
_entity_poly.pdbx_strand_id
1 'polypeptide(L)'
;LFLKRSIGRELWLKKEIVLRTEIRGDWEYCPDYIDENSTVYSLGVGDSIEFDNELIQAHGCHVHAFDPTPFSVNWISNQNTSSKLSFHPWAVSDLDGNMRMIQRENKKGKKSNVMWTEISSHSDCVGSIEVPVFSVPSIMKKLNHTSISLIKIDIEGTEYQVIDHMIENGIFPQQILVEYHHRFNDKNKKMTQRSLANLRNNGYKIFSISETGREVGLIRTNY
;
A
#
# COMPACT_ATOMS: atom_id res chain seq x y z
N LEU A 1 1.99 -21.99 2.45
CA LEU A 1 2.68 -21.08 3.38
C LEU A 1 3.58 -21.81 4.37
N PHE A 2 3.12 -22.87 5.06
CA PHE A 2 3.91 -23.62 6.05
C PHE A 2 5.27 -24.06 5.50
N LEU A 3 5.33 -24.73 4.34
CA LEU A 3 6.58 -25.16 3.70
C LEU A 3 7.52 -23.97 3.43
N LYS A 4 7.00 -22.84 2.92
CA LYS A 4 7.80 -21.62 2.67
C LYS A 4 8.39 -21.04 3.97
N ARG A 5 7.64 -21.10 5.06
CA ARG A 5 8.10 -20.68 6.40
C ARG A 5 9.19 -21.64 6.92
N SER A 6 8.98 -22.96 6.83
CA SER A 6 9.92 -23.97 7.31
C SER A 6 11.28 -23.91 6.61
N ILE A 7 11.32 -23.57 5.31
CA ILE A 7 12.57 -23.38 4.56
C ILE A 7 13.09 -21.93 4.61
N GLY A 8 12.55 -21.12 5.50
CA GLY A 8 12.99 -19.74 5.74
C GLY A 8 12.71 -18.75 4.59
N ARG A 9 11.80 -19.06 3.68
CA ARG A 9 11.41 -18.16 2.59
C ARG A 9 10.35 -17.14 2.99
N GLU A 10 9.58 -17.43 4.05
CA GLU A 10 8.55 -16.55 4.59
C GLU A 10 8.71 -16.34 6.09
N LEU A 11 8.12 -15.24 6.60
CA LEU A 11 8.08 -14.93 8.03
C LEU A 11 7.05 -15.80 8.75
N TRP A 12 7.35 -16.15 10.00
CA TRP A 12 6.40 -16.74 10.93
C TRP A 12 5.61 -15.61 11.60
N LEU A 13 4.55 -15.14 10.93
CA LEU A 13 3.61 -14.18 11.50
C LEU A 13 2.39 -14.90 12.06
N LYS A 14 1.77 -14.31 13.06
CA LYS A 14 0.49 -14.75 13.66
C LYS A 14 -0.39 -13.54 13.95
N LYS A 15 -1.70 -13.76 13.93
CA LYS A 15 -2.67 -12.75 14.41
C LYS A 15 -2.42 -12.46 15.87
N GLU A 16 -2.46 -11.20 16.26
CA GLU A 16 -2.19 -10.70 17.62
C GLU A 16 -3.47 -10.24 18.31
N ILE A 17 -4.51 -10.01 17.53
CA ILE A 17 -5.85 -9.65 17.97
C ILE A 17 -6.87 -10.34 17.07
N VAL A 18 -8.02 -10.70 17.64
CA VAL A 18 -9.16 -11.24 16.90
C VAL A 18 -10.24 -10.16 16.83
N LEU A 19 -10.63 -9.81 15.63
CA LEU A 19 -11.66 -8.80 15.34
C LEU A 19 -12.66 -9.38 14.34
N ARG A 20 -13.82 -8.74 14.23
CA ARG A 20 -14.70 -8.94 13.09
C ARG A 20 -14.00 -8.42 11.85
N THR A 21 -13.87 -9.25 10.83
CA THR A 21 -13.25 -8.87 9.56
C THR A 21 -14.15 -9.23 8.38
N GLU A 22 -13.99 -8.52 7.30
CA GLU A 22 -14.60 -8.80 6.00
C GLU A 22 -13.52 -8.77 4.93
N ILE A 23 -13.75 -9.49 3.83
CA ILE A 23 -12.87 -9.50 2.65
C ILE A 23 -13.58 -8.72 1.54
N ARG A 24 -12.85 -7.79 0.93
CA ARG A 24 -13.25 -7.08 -0.28
C ARG A 24 -12.09 -7.12 -1.28
N GLY A 25 -12.37 -7.48 -2.53
CA GLY A 25 -11.29 -7.87 -3.42
C GLY A 25 -10.39 -8.90 -2.75
N ASP A 26 -9.09 -8.67 -2.75
CA ASP A 26 -8.09 -9.57 -2.12
C ASP A 26 -7.67 -9.13 -0.69
N TRP A 27 -8.38 -8.15 -0.07
CA TRP A 27 -7.97 -7.55 1.18
C TRP A 27 -8.94 -7.82 2.33
N GLU A 28 -8.42 -8.37 3.43
CA GLU A 28 -9.15 -8.54 4.70
C GLU A 28 -8.99 -7.26 5.55
N TYR A 29 -10.12 -6.63 5.93
CA TYR A 29 -10.17 -5.41 6.73
C TYR A 29 -11.19 -5.51 7.87
N CYS A 30 -11.16 -4.59 8.82
CA CYS A 30 -12.10 -4.51 9.93
C CYS A 30 -13.19 -3.45 9.61
N PRO A 31 -14.45 -3.86 9.34
CA PRO A 31 -15.51 -2.95 8.92
C PRO A 31 -15.98 -2.00 10.03
N ASP A 32 -15.79 -2.37 11.29
CA ASP A 32 -16.31 -1.61 12.46
C ASP A 32 -15.67 -0.22 12.63
N TYR A 33 -14.60 0.07 11.87
CA TYR A 33 -13.86 1.34 11.92
C TYR A 33 -13.95 2.13 10.60
N ILE A 34 -14.92 1.81 9.74
CA ILE A 34 -15.15 2.48 8.46
C ILE A 34 -16.62 2.91 8.38
N ASP A 35 -16.85 4.16 8.05
CA ASP A 35 -18.17 4.77 7.83
C ASP A 35 -18.15 5.73 6.62
N GLU A 36 -19.26 6.43 6.39
CA GLU A 36 -19.40 7.39 5.28
C GLU A 36 -18.50 8.63 5.38
N ASN A 37 -17.96 8.93 6.55
CA ASN A 37 -17.04 10.06 6.80
C ASN A 37 -15.57 9.61 6.74
N SER A 38 -15.32 8.32 6.58
CA SER A 38 -13.98 7.76 6.57
C SER A 38 -13.23 8.16 5.31
N THR A 39 -11.97 8.59 5.50
CA THR A 39 -10.99 8.83 4.43
C THR A 39 -10.10 7.61 4.28
N VAL A 40 -10.12 7.03 3.09
CA VAL A 40 -9.31 5.85 2.75
C VAL A 40 -8.27 6.22 1.71
N TYR A 41 -7.03 5.81 1.94
CA TYR A 41 -5.96 5.90 0.95
C TYR A 41 -5.63 4.50 0.40
N SER A 42 -5.63 4.37 -0.93
CA SER A 42 -5.29 3.13 -1.64
C SER A 42 -4.06 3.39 -2.50
N LEU A 43 -2.91 2.91 -2.05
CA LEU A 43 -1.63 3.10 -2.73
C LEU A 43 -1.32 1.86 -3.58
N GLY A 44 -1.18 2.06 -4.89
CA GLY A 44 -1.05 1.02 -5.89
C GLY A 44 -2.40 0.51 -6.39
N VAL A 45 -2.77 0.94 -7.60
CA VAL A 45 -4.03 0.57 -8.28
C VAL A 45 -3.79 -0.60 -9.22
N GLY A 46 -2.70 -0.57 -9.97
CA GLY A 46 -2.46 -1.58 -11.01
C GLY A 46 -3.58 -1.61 -12.04
N ASP A 47 -4.26 -2.75 -12.11
CA ASP A 47 -5.40 -3.03 -13.01
C ASP A 47 -6.68 -3.41 -12.26
N SER A 48 -6.79 -3.07 -10.97
CA SER A 48 -7.96 -3.37 -10.16
C SER A 48 -8.28 -2.27 -9.15
N ILE A 49 -9.56 -1.89 -9.08
CA ILE A 49 -10.15 -1.06 -8.03
C ILE A 49 -11.31 -1.81 -7.36
N GLU A 50 -11.26 -3.13 -7.36
CA GLU A 50 -12.33 -3.95 -6.80
C GLU A 50 -12.49 -3.70 -5.29
N PHE A 51 -11.38 -3.75 -4.55
CA PHE A 51 -11.37 -3.40 -3.12
C PHE A 51 -11.95 -2.01 -2.87
N ASP A 52 -11.51 -1.02 -3.64
CA ASP A 52 -11.92 0.38 -3.47
C ASP A 52 -13.42 0.56 -3.73
N ASN A 53 -13.95 -0.01 -4.81
CA ASN A 53 -15.36 0.06 -5.16
C ASN A 53 -16.25 -0.68 -4.16
N GLU A 54 -15.85 -1.88 -3.74
CA GLU A 54 -16.62 -2.65 -2.77
C GLU A 54 -16.63 -1.98 -1.39
N LEU A 55 -15.52 -1.34 -1.00
CA LEU A 55 -15.45 -0.57 0.24
C LEU A 55 -16.39 0.66 0.20
N ILE A 56 -16.38 1.39 -0.92
CA ILE A 56 -17.32 2.51 -1.14
C ILE A 56 -18.77 2.04 -1.11
N GLN A 57 -19.06 0.91 -1.78
CA GLN A 57 -20.41 0.36 -1.82
C GLN A 57 -20.90 -0.06 -0.42
N ALA A 58 -20.01 -0.66 0.39
CA ALA A 58 -20.37 -1.15 1.72
C ALA A 58 -20.54 -0.04 2.76
N HIS A 59 -19.72 0.99 2.70
CA HIS A 59 -19.60 1.98 3.77
C HIS A 59 -19.93 3.42 3.34
N GLY A 60 -19.98 3.69 2.04
CA GLY A 60 -20.15 5.05 1.55
C GLY A 60 -18.97 5.98 1.86
N CYS A 61 -17.79 5.45 2.16
CA CYS A 61 -16.58 6.20 2.46
C CYS A 61 -15.99 6.89 1.21
N HIS A 62 -15.01 7.79 1.41
CA HIS A 62 -14.25 8.40 0.34
C HIS A 62 -12.91 7.68 0.17
N VAL A 63 -12.61 7.23 -1.05
CA VAL A 63 -11.35 6.56 -1.39
C VAL A 63 -10.51 7.45 -2.29
N HIS A 64 -9.27 7.69 -1.90
CA HIS A 64 -8.24 8.35 -2.69
C HIS A 64 -7.23 7.28 -3.14
N ALA A 65 -7.25 6.96 -4.44
CA ALA A 65 -6.41 5.94 -5.05
C ALA A 65 -5.21 6.60 -5.74
N PHE A 66 -4.01 6.05 -5.53
CA PHE A 66 -2.75 6.62 -6.00
C PHE A 66 -1.99 5.60 -6.83
N ASP A 67 -1.67 5.95 -8.07
CA ASP A 67 -0.80 5.17 -8.95
C ASP A 67 -0.25 6.05 -10.07
N PRO A 68 1.06 6.23 -10.20
CA PRO A 68 1.66 7.10 -11.20
C PRO A 68 1.85 6.42 -12.56
N THR A 69 1.64 5.10 -12.65
CA THR A 69 2.05 4.33 -13.82
C THR A 69 1.16 4.65 -15.04
N PRO A 70 1.73 4.78 -16.25
CA PRO A 70 0.94 5.07 -17.46
C PRO A 70 -0.14 4.02 -17.73
N PHE A 71 0.12 2.78 -17.34
CA PHE A 71 -0.85 1.70 -17.48
C PHE A 71 -2.07 1.95 -16.58
N SER A 72 -1.88 2.19 -15.29
CA SER A 72 -2.97 2.42 -14.34
C SER A 72 -3.75 3.70 -14.67
N VAL A 73 -3.04 4.77 -15.06
CA VAL A 73 -3.67 6.03 -15.50
C VAL A 73 -4.60 5.80 -16.71
N ASN A 74 -4.12 5.09 -17.73
CA ASN A 74 -4.94 4.76 -18.89
C ASN A 74 -6.06 3.78 -18.55
N TRP A 75 -5.79 2.78 -17.71
CA TRP A 75 -6.77 1.77 -17.32
C TRP A 75 -7.93 2.41 -16.55
N ILE A 76 -7.66 3.22 -15.51
CA ILE A 76 -8.69 3.84 -14.68
C ILE A 76 -9.57 4.82 -15.47
N SER A 77 -9.01 5.52 -16.48
CA SER A 77 -9.77 6.44 -17.31
C SER A 77 -10.86 5.76 -18.16
N ASN A 78 -10.77 4.44 -18.32
CA ASN A 78 -11.75 3.62 -19.01
C ASN A 78 -12.70 2.87 -18.07
N GLN A 79 -12.59 3.08 -16.73
CA GLN A 79 -13.47 2.44 -15.76
C GLN A 79 -14.66 3.35 -15.40
N ASN A 80 -15.78 2.73 -15.09
CA ASN A 80 -16.90 3.43 -14.46
C ASN A 80 -16.66 3.51 -12.95
N THR A 81 -16.14 4.65 -12.49
CA THR A 81 -15.79 4.85 -11.09
C THR A 81 -16.89 5.56 -10.31
N SER A 82 -16.99 5.27 -9.02
CA SER A 82 -17.86 5.99 -8.09
C SER A 82 -17.42 7.46 -7.97
N SER A 83 -18.36 8.38 -7.77
CA SER A 83 -18.06 9.78 -7.42
C SER A 83 -17.28 9.93 -6.10
N LYS A 84 -17.23 8.88 -5.28
CA LYS A 84 -16.47 8.81 -4.03
C LYS A 84 -15.06 8.23 -4.20
N LEU A 85 -14.67 7.86 -5.42
CA LEU A 85 -13.31 7.46 -5.75
C LEU A 85 -12.61 8.60 -6.48
N SER A 86 -11.52 9.08 -5.90
CA SER A 86 -10.65 10.11 -6.47
C SER A 86 -9.31 9.47 -6.85
N PHE A 87 -8.99 9.43 -8.13
CA PHE A 87 -7.71 8.90 -8.61
C PHE A 87 -6.66 10.00 -8.74
N HIS A 88 -5.46 9.73 -8.26
CA HIS A 88 -4.31 10.63 -8.28
C HIS A 88 -3.13 9.95 -8.98
N PRO A 89 -2.63 10.46 -10.12
CA PRO A 89 -1.49 9.90 -10.83
C PRO A 89 -0.16 10.27 -10.14
N TRP A 90 -0.03 9.94 -8.86
CA TRP A 90 1.12 10.27 -8.02
C TRP A 90 1.75 9.01 -7.44
N ALA A 91 3.08 8.95 -7.48
CA ALA A 91 3.83 8.01 -6.65
C ALA A 91 3.76 8.43 -5.19
N VAL A 92 3.84 7.47 -4.29
CA VAL A 92 3.89 7.73 -2.84
C VAL A 92 5.19 7.16 -2.27
N SER A 93 5.94 7.99 -1.55
CA SER A 93 7.20 7.63 -0.92
C SER A 93 7.43 8.44 0.36
N ASP A 94 8.66 8.49 0.85
CA ASP A 94 9.10 9.30 1.99
C ASP A 94 9.55 10.72 1.61
N LEU A 95 9.48 11.08 0.31
CA LEU A 95 9.94 12.36 -0.20
C LEU A 95 8.94 12.98 -1.19
N ASP A 96 9.10 14.28 -1.44
CA ASP A 96 8.32 15.02 -2.43
C ASP A 96 9.19 15.42 -3.62
N GLY A 97 8.60 15.48 -4.81
CA GLY A 97 9.30 15.89 -6.03
C GLY A 97 8.94 15.03 -7.22
N ASN A 98 9.97 14.57 -7.93
CA ASN A 98 9.83 13.64 -9.05
C ASN A 98 10.62 12.36 -8.77
N MET A 99 10.03 11.25 -9.15
CA MET A 99 10.60 9.91 -9.02
C MET A 99 10.79 9.30 -10.41
N ARG A 100 11.92 8.65 -10.63
CA ARG A 100 12.15 7.86 -11.84
C ARG A 100 11.78 6.42 -11.61
N MET A 101 11.00 5.84 -12.50
CA MET A 101 10.52 4.47 -12.44
C MET A 101 10.81 3.70 -13.72
N ILE A 102 11.04 2.39 -13.59
CA ILE A 102 11.16 1.47 -14.72
C ILE A 102 10.19 0.30 -14.57
N GLN A 103 9.80 -0.26 -15.70
CA GLN A 103 9.05 -1.51 -15.73
C GLN A 103 9.89 -2.66 -15.18
N ARG A 104 9.32 -3.44 -14.29
CA ARG A 104 9.98 -4.65 -13.78
C ARG A 104 9.98 -5.73 -14.83
N GLU A 105 11.08 -6.45 -14.88
CA GLU A 105 11.25 -7.62 -15.73
C GLU A 105 11.13 -8.91 -14.90
N ASN A 106 10.47 -9.91 -15.48
CA ASN A 106 10.49 -11.24 -14.90
C ASN A 106 11.83 -11.95 -15.20
N LYS A 107 12.03 -13.14 -14.63
CA LYS A 107 13.25 -13.93 -14.82
C LYS A 107 13.57 -14.29 -16.28
N LYS A 108 12.63 -14.09 -17.22
CA LYS A 108 12.79 -14.33 -18.67
C LYS A 108 13.01 -13.02 -19.45
N GLY A 109 13.23 -11.89 -18.77
CA GLY A 109 13.42 -10.58 -19.38
C GLY A 109 12.14 -9.95 -19.97
N LYS A 110 10.95 -10.50 -19.68
CA LYS A 110 9.69 -9.90 -20.13
C LYS A 110 9.30 -8.80 -19.16
N LYS A 111 9.12 -7.59 -19.65
CA LYS A 111 8.64 -6.42 -18.90
C LYS A 111 7.17 -6.57 -18.49
N SER A 112 6.86 -6.17 -17.28
CA SER A 112 5.49 -6.07 -16.78
C SER A 112 4.88 -4.74 -17.19
N ASN A 113 3.65 -4.73 -17.66
CA ASN A 113 2.94 -3.47 -17.93
C ASN A 113 2.43 -2.81 -16.64
N VAL A 114 2.18 -3.60 -15.60
CA VAL A 114 1.58 -3.16 -14.32
C VAL A 114 2.63 -2.86 -13.28
N MET A 115 3.66 -3.71 -13.15
CA MET A 115 4.67 -3.59 -12.11
C MET A 115 5.80 -2.67 -12.50
N TRP A 116 5.94 -1.56 -11.76
CA TRP A 116 7.01 -0.59 -11.89
C TRP A 116 7.75 -0.46 -10.57
N THR A 117 9.02 -0.11 -10.63
CA THR A 117 9.84 0.10 -9.43
C THR A 117 10.68 1.35 -9.57
N GLU A 118 10.97 1.98 -8.45
CA GLU A 118 11.90 3.11 -8.38
C GLU A 118 13.30 2.70 -8.82
N ILE A 119 13.99 3.63 -9.48
CA ILE A 119 15.42 3.51 -9.78
C ILE A 119 16.18 4.72 -9.25
N SER A 120 17.44 4.50 -8.85
CA SER A 120 18.30 5.59 -8.43
C SER A 120 18.48 6.62 -9.57
N SER A 121 18.52 7.90 -9.21
CA SER A 121 18.65 9.03 -10.13
C SER A 121 19.90 9.00 -11.03
N HIS A 122 20.86 8.13 -10.74
CA HIS A 122 22.15 8.04 -11.45
C HIS A 122 22.22 6.93 -12.51
N SER A 123 21.16 6.16 -12.70
CA SER A 123 21.14 5.09 -13.70
C SER A 123 20.43 5.56 -14.98
N ASP A 124 21.17 5.67 -16.09
CA ASP A 124 20.59 5.87 -17.42
C ASP A 124 19.93 4.59 -17.91
N CYS A 125 18.70 4.36 -17.46
CA CYS A 125 17.92 3.21 -17.92
C CYS A 125 16.99 3.61 -19.06
N VAL A 126 17.17 2.97 -20.21
CA VAL A 126 16.27 3.14 -21.35
C VAL A 126 14.86 2.64 -20.97
N GLY A 127 13.86 3.48 -21.22
CA GLY A 127 12.46 3.16 -20.91
C GLY A 127 12.04 3.53 -19.49
N SER A 128 12.82 4.35 -18.77
CA SER A 128 12.38 4.98 -17.53
C SER A 128 11.39 6.12 -17.82
N ILE A 129 10.47 6.31 -16.86
CA ILE A 129 9.56 7.46 -16.82
C ILE A 129 9.85 8.30 -15.57
N GLU A 130 9.53 9.57 -15.64
CA GLU A 130 9.54 10.47 -14.49
C GLU A 130 8.11 10.78 -14.09
N VAL A 131 7.79 10.63 -12.80
CA VAL A 131 6.45 10.80 -12.27
C VAL A 131 6.49 11.67 -11.01
N PRO A 132 5.42 12.45 -10.73
CA PRO A 132 5.34 13.19 -9.49
C PRO A 132 5.26 12.22 -8.31
N VAL A 133 6.01 12.50 -7.26
CA VAL A 133 6.01 11.75 -6.00
C VAL A 133 5.70 12.67 -4.84
N PHE A 134 4.87 12.16 -3.91
CA PHE A 134 4.52 12.88 -2.68
C PHE A 134 4.56 11.96 -1.48
N SER A 135 4.98 12.51 -0.37
CA SER A 135 4.87 11.87 0.93
C SER A 135 3.43 11.91 1.46
N VAL A 136 3.07 10.97 2.33
CA VAL A 136 1.71 10.93 2.92
C VAL A 136 1.37 12.24 3.63
N PRO A 137 2.26 12.88 4.44
CA PRO A 137 2.00 14.22 5.01
C PRO A 137 1.68 15.28 3.95
N SER A 138 2.41 15.29 2.85
CA SER A 138 2.20 16.25 1.76
C SER A 138 0.89 16.00 1.02
N ILE A 139 0.53 14.75 0.81
CA ILE A 139 -0.77 14.36 0.25
C ILE A 139 -1.91 14.84 1.15
N MET A 140 -1.84 14.54 2.45
CA MET A 140 -2.86 15.00 3.42
C MET A 140 -3.02 16.51 3.40
N LYS A 141 -1.91 17.25 3.36
CA LYS A 141 -1.92 18.72 3.25
C LYS A 141 -2.56 19.18 1.93
N LYS A 142 -2.18 18.57 0.79
CA LYS A 142 -2.73 18.93 -0.53
C LYS A 142 -4.23 18.69 -0.64
N LEU A 143 -4.71 17.60 -0.04
CA LEU A 143 -6.11 17.19 -0.07
C LEU A 143 -6.92 17.73 1.12
N ASN A 144 -6.27 18.48 2.02
CA ASN A 144 -6.86 19.05 3.23
C ASN A 144 -7.48 17.99 4.17
N HIS A 145 -6.78 16.84 4.30
CA HIS A 145 -7.17 15.76 5.21
C HIS A 145 -6.44 15.87 6.54
N THR A 146 -7.15 15.63 7.63
CA THR A 146 -6.60 15.66 9.00
C THR A 146 -6.36 14.26 9.58
N SER A 147 -6.98 13.24 9.01
CA SER A 147 -6.84 11.85 9.43
C SER A 147 -7.05 10.89 8.25
N ILE A 148 -6.57 9.67 8.42
CA ILE A 148 -6.78 8.56 7.51
C ILE A 148 -7.38 7.41 8.32
N SER A 149 -8.56 6.92 7.91
CA SER A 149 -9.22 5.79 8.58
C SER A 149 -8.59 4.47 8.19
N LEU A 150 -8.26 4.29 6.92
CA LEU A 150 -7.60 3.11 6.39
C LEU A 150 -6.61 3.51 5.30
N ILE A 151 -5.43 2.89 5.33
CA ILE A 151 -4.47 2.97 4.23
C ILE A 151 -4.14 1.56 3.72
N LYS A 152 -4.35 1.33 2.44
CA LYS A 152 -3.86 0.16 1.70
C LYS A 152 -2.54 0.52 1.03
N ILE A 153 -1.52 -0.32 1.17
CA ILE A 153 -0.16 -0.09 0.65
C ILE A 153 0.30 -1.30 -0.15
N ASP A 154 0.36 -1.14 -1.46
CA ASP A 154 0.85 -2.15 -2.41
C ASP A 154 1.62 -1.41 -3.52
N ILE A 155 2.86 -1.01 -3.23
CA ILE A 155 3.66 -0.07 -4.03
C ILE A 155 5.06 -0.59 -4.37
N GLU A 156 5.15 -1.90 -4.55
CA GLU A 156 6.26 -2.58 -5.21
C GLU A 156 7.66 -2.25 -4.64
N GLY A 157 7.76 -2.13 -3.29
CA GLY A 157 9.03 -2.05 -2.56
C GLY A 157 9.31 -0.74 -1.83
N THR A 158 8.45 0.30 -1.95
CA THR A 158 8.57 1.55 -1.19
C THR A 158 7.70 1.58 0.07
N GLU A 159 6.99 0.51 0.40
CA GLU A 159 6.13 0.40 1.57
C GLU A 159 6.86 0.66 2.89
N TYR A 160 8.12 0.27 2.99
CA TYR A 160 8.92 0.44 4.22
C TYR A 160 9.17 1.91 4.53
N GLN A 161 9.61 2.68 3.52
CA GLN A 161 9.89 4.11 3.64
C GLN A 161 8.61 4.88 3.95
N VAL A 162 7.52 4.55 3.27
CA VAL A 162 6.20 5.20 3.51
C VAL A 162 5.74 4.97 4.95
N ILE A 163 5.83 3.75 5.46
CA ILE A 163 5.43 3.41 6.83
C ILE A 163 6.32 4.14 7.86
N ASP A 164 7.63 4.07 7.70
CA ASP A 164 8.57 4.73 8.62
C ASP A 164 8.33 6.25 8.61
N HIS A 165 8.17 6.86 7.43
CA HIS A 165 7.93 8.30 7.30
C HIS A 165 6.57 8.75 7.88
N MET A 166 5.50 7.95 7.73
CA MET A 166 4.23 8.22 8.40
C MET A 166 4.39 8.26 9.92
N ILE A 167 5.08 7.28 10.50
CA ILE A 167 5.33 7.18 11.94
C ILE A 167 6.15 8.38 12.43
N GLU A 168 7.21 8.75 11.72
CA GLU A 168 8.08 9.91 12.04
C GLU A 168 7.32 11.25 12.03
N ASN A 169 6.27 11.35 11.20
CA ASN A 169 5.42 12.53 11.09
C ASN A 169 4.15 12.45 11.95
N GLY A 170 4.02 11.45 12.83
CA GLY A 170 2.86 11.30 13.71
C GLY A 170 1.56 10.94 12.99
N ILE A 171 1.63 10.36 11.81
CA ILE A 171 0.47 9.93 11.04
C ILE A 171 0.21 8.46 11.33
N PHE A 172 -0.93 8.21 11.95
CA PHE A 172 -1.32 6.89 12.42
C PHE A 172 -2.72 6.52 11.92
N PRO A 173 -2.86 5.97 10.69
CA PRO A 173 -4.14 5.46 10.21
C PRO A 173 -4.73 4.44 11.20
N GLN A 174 -6.06 4.39 11.31
CA GLN A 174 -6.71 3.41 12.19
C GLN A 174 -6.42 1.98 11.74
N GLN A 175 -6.40 1.75 10.42
CA GLN A 175 -6.03 0.47 9.82
C GLN A 175 -4.95 0.66 8.76
N ILE A 176 -4.01 -0.27 8.72
CA ILE A 176 -2.99 -0.39 7.68
C ILE A 176 -3.12 -1.78 7.06
N LEU A 177 -3.35 -1.84 5.76
CA LEU A 177 -3.30 -3.05 4.97
C LEU A 177 -2.06 -2.95 4.07
N VAL A 178 -1.11 -3.85 4.22
CA VAL A 178 0.17 -3.73 3.51
C VAL A 178 0.59 -5.05 2.87
N GLU A 179 0.98 -5.03 1.59
CA GLU A 179 1.73 -6.10 0.96
C GLU A 179 3.23 -5.81 1.08
N TYR A 180 3.97 -6.73 1.74
CA TYR A 180 5.41 -6.62 1.91
C TYR A 180 6.18 -7.32 0.80
N HIS A 181 7.04 -6.57 0.11
CA HIS A 181 7.85 -7.06 -1.01
C HIS A 181 9.27 -7.52 -0.61
N HIS A 182 9.40 -8.21 0.52
CA HIS A 182 10.69 -8.67 1.06
C HIS A 182 11.41 -9.74 0.22
N ARG A 183 10.84 -10.15 -0.91
CA ARG A 183 11.46 -11.08 -1.87
C ARG A 183 12.17 -10.37 -3.02
N PHE A 184 12.10 -9.06 -3.08
CA PHE A 184 12.82 -8.28 -4.08
C PHE A 184 14.32 -8.28 -3.78
N ASN A 185 15.17 -8.10 -4.81
CA ASN A 185 16.61 -8.27 -4.68
C ASN A 185 17.26 -7.37 -3.63
N ASP A 186 16.75 -6.15 -3.47
CA ASP A 186 17.22 -5.14 -2.52
C ASP A 186 16.46 -5.13 -1.18
N LYS A 187 15.38 -5.92 -1.07
CA LYS A 187 14.54 -6.04 0.13
C LYS A 187 14.78 -7.40 0.80
N ASN A 188 14.51 -7.47 2.08
CA ASN A 188 14.66 -8.72 2.81
C ASN A 188 13.71 -8.80 4.03
N LYS A 189 13.59 -10.01 4.58
CA LYS A 189 12.71 -10.27 5.71
C LYS A 189 13.04 -9.45 6.97
N LYS A 190 14.30 -9.02 7.15
CA LYS A 190 14.68 -8.17 8.29
C LYS A 190 14.02 -6.79 8.19
N MET A 191 13.86 -6.26 6.96
CA MET A 191 13.14 -5.00 6.75
C MET A 191 11.67 -5.12 7.16
N THR A 192 10.99 -6.20 6.74
CA THR A 192 9.61 -6.47 7.17
C THR A 192 9.50 -6.66 8.69
N GLN A 193 10.44 -7.39 9.30
CA GLN A 193 10.47 -7.55 10.76
C GLN A 193 10.64 -6.22 11.48
N ARG A 194 11.53 -5.34 10.99
CA ARG A 194 11.75 -4.00 11.53
C ARG A 194 10.49 -3.14 11.38
N SER A 195 9.89 -3.10 10.20
CA SER A 195 8.65 -2.35 9.94
C SER A 195 7.52 -2.79 10.87
N LEU A 196 7.29 -4.11 11.00
CA LEU A 196 6.29 -4.65 11.92
C LEU A 196 6.61 -4.34 13.39
N ALA A 197 7.88 -4.37 13.80
CA ALA A 197 8.28 -3.99 15.16
C ALA A 197 8.02 -2.51 15.41
N ASN A 198 8.34 -1.64 14.43
CA ASN A 198 8.08 -0.21 14.53
C ASN A 198 6.58 0.09 14.66
N LEU A 199 5.74 -0.55 13.83
CA LEU A 199 4.29 -0.43 13.93
C LEU A 199 3.77 -0.90 15.31
N ARG A 200 4.25 -2.03 15.83
CA ARG A 200 3.85 -2.51 17.18
C ARG A 200 4.22 -1.53 18.29
N ASN A 201 5.40 -0.93 18.21
CA ASN A 201 5.84 0.10 19.16
C ASN A 201 4.94 1.35 19.14
N ASN A 202 4.20 1.56 18.03
CA ASN A 202 3.25 2.65 17.86
C ASN A 202 1.77 2.21 18.03
N GLY A 203 1.54 1.07 18.70
CA GLY A 203 0.21 0.62 19.12
C GLY A 203 -0.55 -0.25 18.12
N TYR A 204 0.10 -0.67 17.02
CA TYR A 204 -0.54 -1.55 16.05
C TYR A 204 -0.44 -3.02 16.44
N LYS A 205 -1.50 -3.78 16.11
CA LYS A 205 -1.57 -5.24 16.26
C LYS A 205 -2.02 -5.89 14.95
N ILE A 206 -1.45 -7.03 14.62
CA ILE A 206 -1.82 -7.81 13.44
C ILE A 206 -3.17 -8.48 13.69
N PHE A 207 -4.17 -8.16 12.85
CA PHE A 207 -5.47 -8.83 12.86
C PHE A 207 -5.65 -9.78 11.66
N SER A 208 -4.93 -9.54 10.56
CA SER A 208 -5.05 -10.31 9.32
C SER A 208 -3.69 -10.68 8.73
N ILE A 209 -3.60 -11.86 8.14
CA ILE A 209 -2.44 -12.35 7.38
C ILE A 209 -2.97 -13.22 6.26
N SER A 210 -2.65 -12.87 5.02
CA SER A 210 -3.07 -13.64 3.84
C SER A 210 -2.45 -15.04 3.76
N GLU A 211 -2.95 -15.83 2.84
CA GLU A 211 -2.39 -17.16 2.56
C GLU A 211 -0.96 -17.11 2.02
N THR A 212 -0.57 -16.03 1.35
CA THR A 212 0.81 -15.84 0.87
C THR A 212 1.76 -15.46 2.00
N GLY A 213 1.23 -14.85 3.07
CA GLY A 213 1.97 -14.35 4.23
C GLY A 213 2.63 -12.99 4.00
N ARG A 214 2.31 -12.31 2.89
CA ARG A 214 2.86 -11.00 2.51
C ARG A 214 1.90 -9.87 2.80
N GLU A 215 0.63 -10.09 2.57
CA GLU A 215 -0.44 -9.13 2.86
C GLU A 215 -0.77 -9.24 4.37
N VAL A 216 -0.60 -8.13 5.07
CA VAL A 216 -0.77 -8.04 6.53
C VAL A 216 -1.71 -6.90 6.85
N GLY A 217 -2.77 -7.20 7.61
CA GLY A 217 -3.68 -6.21 8.16
C GLY A 217 -3.32 -5.88 9.61
N LEU A 218 -3.15 -4.59 9.88
CA LEU A 218 -2.83 -4.06 11.21
C LEU A 218 -3.88 -3.04 11.66
N ILE A 219 -4.19 -3.05 12.94
CA ILE A 219 -5.11 -2.11 13.57
C ILE A 219 -4.44 -1.43 14.75
N ARG A 220 -4.66 -0.13 14.90
CA ARG A 220 -4.19 0.62 16.05
C ARG A 220 -5.13 0.44 17.23
N THR A 221 -4.61 0.02 18.37
CA THR A 221 -5.41 -0.29 19.58
C THR A 221 -5.16 0.67 20.74
N ASN A 222 -4.12 1.48 20.68
CA ASN A 222 -3.82 2.50 21.70
C ASN A 222 -4.24 3.87 21.16
N TYR A 223 -5.16 4.50 21.87
CA TYR A 223 -5.56 5.90 21.72
C TYR A 223 -4.86 6.75 22.77
#